data_c8451eb2fa896a137c0d0aa691c9ea8c
#
_entry.id   c8451eb2fa896a137c0d0aa691c9ea8c
#
_cell.length_a   1.000
_cell.length_b   1.000
_cell.length_c   1.000
_cell.angle_alpha   90.00
_cell.angle_beta   90.00
_cell.angle_gamma   90.00
#
_symmetry.space_group_name_H-M   'P 1'
#
loop_
_entity.id
_entity.type
_entity.pdbx_description
1 polymer ?
#
loop_
_entity_poly.entity_id
_entity_poly.type
_entity_poly.pdbx_seq_one_letter_code
_entity_poly.pdbx_strand_id
1 'polypeptide(L)'
;MAGFLTNNNINTITGAYARHFDTFSKLIYVSKEPLKTEVTINTSASPIFGYGEASQPSSSFTYTTVTGIFLAQVTVNLNQEAAELEEAKNLIGHGKVRIKIKQEARDFIEDGRKTERIDYAGQSYNTFSFDAVQDYFGLKFYIYNL
;
A
#
# COMPACT_ATOMS: atom_id res chain seq x y z
N MET A 1 -4.09 -27.29 -31.49
CA MET A 1 -2.88 -27.77 -30.74
C MET A 1 -3.29 -28.05 -29.31
N ALA A 2 -3.23 -29.31 -28.89
CA ALA A 2 -3.41 -29.61 -27.48
C ALA A 2 -2.26 -28.97 -26.68
N GLY A 3 -2.56 -28.07 -25.77
CA GLY A 3 -1.54 -27.46 -24.92
C GLY A 3 -0.82 -28.56 -24.11
N PHE A 4 0.47 -28.41 -23.94
CA PHE A 4 1.32 -29.37 -23.22
C PHE A 4 0.87 -29.58 -21.74
N LEU A 5 0.06 -28.65 -21.22
CA LEU A 5 -0.51 -28.69 -19.88
C LEU A 5 -2.03 -28.88 -19.95
N THR A 6 -2.52 -29.86 -19.20
CA THR A 6 -3.95 -30.05 -19.00
C THR A 6 -4.47 -29.04 -17.95
N ASN A 7 -5.78 -28.75 -17.98
CA ASN A 7 -6.39 -27.84 -16.98
C ASN A 7 -6.14 -28.30 -15.53
N ASN A 8 -6.09 -29.62 -15.28
CA ASN A 8 -5.76 -30.15 -13.95
C ASN A 8 -4.33 -29.80 -13.53
N ASN A 9 -3.37 -29.88 -14.46
CA ASN A 9 -1.98 -29.52 -14.18
C ASN A 9 -1.85 -28.02 -13.89
N ILE A 10 -2.56 -27.19 -14.66
CA ILE A 10 -2.61 -25.74 -14.44
C ILE A 10 -3.17 -25.43 -13.05
N ASN A 11 -4.30 -26.02 -12.67
CA ASN A 11 -4.92 -25.82 -11.37
C ASN A 11 -4.02 -26.30 -10.21
N THR A 12 -3.29 -27.39 -10.42
CA THR A 12 -2.32 -27.89 -9.42
C THR A 12 -1.17 -26.92 -9.23
N ILE A 13 -0.62 -26.40 -10.32
CA ILE A 13 0.49 -25.45 -10.32
C ILE A 13 0.06 -24.12 -9.66
N THR A 14 -1.07 -23.56 -10.09
CA THR A 14 -1.59 -22.30 -9.50
C THR A 14 -1.90 -22.45 -8.02
N GLY A 15 -2.48 -23.60 -7.62
CA GLY A 15 -2.72 -23.94 -6.22
C GLY A 15 -1.43 -24.04 -5.40
N ALA A 16 -0.36 -24.59 -5.97
CA ALA A 16 0.95 -24.67 -5.33
C ALA A 16 1.54 -23.27 -5.09
N TYR A 17 1.48 -22.38 -6.10
CA TYR A 17 1.95 -20.99 -5.96
C TYR A 17 1.14 -20.19 -4.94
N ALA A 18 -0.18 -20.37 -4.91
CA ALA A 18 -1.04 -19.73 -3.93
C ALA A 18 -0.68 -20.16 -2.49
N ARG A 19 -0.52 -21.46 -2.27
CA ARG A 19 -0.10 -22.00 -0.95
C ARG A 19 1.29 -21.52 -0.55
N HIS A 20 2.23 -21.51 -1.48
CA HIS A 20 3.57 -20.97 -1.24
C HIS A 20 3.51 -19.50 -0.82
N PHE A 21 2.70 -18.70 -1.52
CA PHE A 21 2.50 -17.30 -1.14
C PHE A 21 1.94 -17.20 0.28
N ASP A 22 0.87 -17.92 0.58
CA ASP A 22 0.19 -17.84 1.88
C ASP A 22 1.08 -18.32 3.03
N THR A 23 1.96 -19.32 2.78
CA THR A 23 2.89 -19.86 3.79
C THR A 23 3.98 -18.86 4.15
N PHE A 24 4.52 -18.12 3.17
CA PHE A 24 5.68 -17.24 3.38
C PHE A 24 5.31 -15.75 3.46
N SER A 25 4.03 -15.43 3.39
CA SER A 25 3.57 -14.05 3.49
C SER A 25 3.62 -13.52 4.92
N LYS A 26 3.84 -12.23 5.04
CA LYS A 26 3.84 -11.46 6.27
C LYS A 26 2.80 -10.35 6.17
N LEU A 27 2.32 -9.87 7.30
CA LEU A 27 1.41 -8.74 7.34
C LEU A 27 2.15 -7.44 7.03
N ILE A 28 1.55 -6.66 6.15
CA ILE A 28 1.94 -5.28 5.87
C ILE A 28 0.75 -4.36 6.15
N TYR A 29 1.03 -3.14 6.54
CA TYR A 29 0.03 -2.10 6.78
C TYR A 29 0.21 -1.02 5.73
N VAL A 30 -0.83 -0.76 4.95
CA VAL A 30 -0.82 0.27 3.90
C VAL A 30 -1.65 1.43 4.38
N SER A 31 -1.03 2.58 4.62
CA SER A 31 -1.70 3.79 5.08
C SER A 31 -1.92 4.74 3.91
N LYS A 32 -3.15 5.17 3.75
CA LYS A 32 -3.57 6.17 2.78
C LYS A 32 -3.51 7.57 3.38
N GLU A 33 -3.40 8.57 2.52
CA GLU A 33 -3.60 9.97 2.88
C GLU A 33 -4.92 10.13 3.65
N PRO A 34 -4.91 10.81 4.81
CA PRO A 34 -6.08 10.90 5.67
C PRO A 34 -7.24 11.62 4.96
N LEU A 35 -8.44 11.14 5.20
CA LEU A 35 -9.64 11.80 4.73
C LEU A 35 -9.88 13.06 5.56
N LYS A 36 -9.85 14.21 4.88
CA LYS A 36 -10.22 15.50 5.47
C LYS A 36 -11.72 15.68 5.39
N THR A 37 -12.38 15.70 6.53
CA THR A 37 -13.83 16.00 6.63
C THR A 37 -14.01 17.36 7.29
N GLU A 38 -14.75 18.23 6.64
CA GLU A 38 -15.14 19.52 7.19
C GLU A 38 -16.35 19.33 8.12
N VAL A 39 -16.18 19.70 9.38
CA VAL A 39 -17.28 19.73 10.35
C VAL A 39 -17.66 21.19 10.55
N THR A 40 -18.79 21.58 10.00
CA THR A 40 -19.37 22.92 10.23
C THR A 40 -20.03 22.92 11.60
N ILE A 41 -19.41 23.58 12.56
CA ILE A 41 -20.04 23.79 13.86
C ILE A 41 -20.93 25.01 13.72
N ASN A 42 -22.23 24.79 13.57
CA ASN A 42 -23.24 25.83 13.68
C ASN A 42 -23.35 26.21 15.16
N THR A 43 -22.55 27.13 15.62
CA THR A 43 -22.79 27.81 16.88
C THR A 43 -23.93 28.79 16.60
N SER A 44 -25.18 28.34 16.78
CA SER A 44 -26.33 29.26 16.91
C SER A 44 -26.14 30.03 18.22
N ALA A 45 -25.33 31.06 18.18
CA ALA A 45 -25.38 32.08 19.22
C ALA A 45 -26.71 32.78 19.08
N SER A 46 -27.66 32.41 19.94
CA SER A 46 -28.86 33.22 20.12
C SER A 46 -28.38 34.63 20.51
N PRO A 47 -28.71 35.67 19.74
CA PRO A 47 -28.35 37.03 20.12
C PRO A 47 -29.19 37.42 21.32
N ILE A 48 -28.69 37.18 22.53
CA ILE A 48 -29.20 37.80 23.73
C ILE A 48 -28.69 39.23 23.66
N PHE A 49 -29.60 40.19 23.50
CA PHE A 49 -29.32 41.62 23.46
C PHE A 49 -28.74 42.24 22.17
N GLY A 50 -29.24 41.98 21.00
CA GLY A 50 -29.14 42.93 19.87
C GLY A 50 -27.74 43.36 19.36
N TYR A 51 -26.69 42.94 19.98
CA TYR A 51 -25.28 43.07 19.59
C TYR A 51 -24.74 41.73 19.14
N GLY A 52 -25.28 41.20 18.05
CA GLY A 52 -24.77 40.03 17.40
C GLY A 52 -23.73 40.43 16.40
N GLU A 53 -22.46 40.32 16.72
CA GLU A 53 -21.48 40.02 15.68
C GLU A 53 -21.97 38.72 15.05
N ALA A 54 -22.23 38.74 13.74
CA ALA A 54 -22.54 37.55 13.00
C ALA A 54 -21.36 36.57 13.22
N SER A 55 -21.55 35.62 14.12
CA SER A 55 -20.53 34.59 14.36
C SER A 55 -20.39 33.82 13.05
N GLN A 56 -19.26 34.04 12.39
CA GLN A 56 -18.93 33.29 11.20
C GLN A 56 -18.89 31.81 11.58
N PRO A 57 -19.50 30.92 10.80
CA PRO A 57 -19.42 29.50 11.09
C PRO A 57 -17.97 29.09 11.11
N SER A 58 -17.48 28.67 12.26
CA SER A 58 -16.12 28.12 12.37
C SER A 58 -16.14 26.72 11.81
N SER A 59 -15.49 26.52 10.68
CA SER A 59 -15.27 25.20 10.15
C SER A 59 -14.07 24.57 10.84
N SER A 60 -14.27 23.42 11.47
CA SER A 60 -13.18 22.58 11.93
C SER A 60 -12.99 21.40 11.00
N PHE A 61 -11.76 20.95 10.85
CA PHE A 61 -11.43 19.83 10.00
C PHE A 61 -11.06 18.61 10.84
N THR A 62 -11.68 17.49 10.54
CA THR A 62 -11.32 16.20 11.12
C THR A 62 -10.57 15.36 10.09
N TYR A 63 -9.44 14.78 10.49
CA TYR A 63 -8.63 13.93 9.65
C TYR A 63 -8.78 12.47 10.10
N THR A 64 -9.29 11.63 9.21
CA THR A 64 -9.47 10.19 9.47
C THR A 64 -8.44 9.41 8.68
N THR A 65 -7.55 8.70 9.36
CA THR A 65 -6.58 7.78 8.75
C THR A 65 -7.31 6.56 8.18
N VAL A 66 -6.89 6.13 6.98
CA VAL A 66 -7.38 4.91 6.35
C VAL A 66 -6.19 3.97 6.17
N THR A 67 -6.23 2.85 6.88
CA THR A 67 -5.18 1.85 6.83
C THR A 67 -5.77 0.50 6.43
N GLY A 68 -5.18 -0.13 5.40
CA GLY A 68 -5.46 -1.50 5.00
C GLY A 68 -4.39 -2.45 5.52
N ILE A 69 -4.79 -3.67 5.85
CA ILE A 69 -3.90 -4.75 6.31
C ILE A 69 -3.91 -5.84 5.25
N PHE A 70 -2.75 -6.18 4.73
CA PHE A 70 -2.62 -7.16 3.65
C PHE A 70 -1.47 -8.14 3.91
N LEU A 71 -1.53 -9.27 3.22
CA LEU A 71 -0.44 -10.24 3.17
C LEU A 71 0.50 -9.93 2.02
N ALA A 72 1.81 -9.94 2.30
CA ALA A 72 2.86 -9.77 1.30
C ALA A 72 4.02 -10.72 1.55
N GLN A 73 4.59 -11.28 0.50
CA GLN A 73 5.92 -11.88 0.59
C GLN A 73 6.96 -10.77 0.54
N VAL A 74 7.79 -10.70 1.58
CA VAL A 74 8.81 -9.67 1.70
C VAL A 74 10.18 -10.28 1.45
N THR A 75 10.91 -9.71 0.49
CA THR A 75 12.29 -10.06 0.18
C THR A 75 13.17 -8.87 0.48
N VAL A 76 14.14 -9.06 1.37
CA VAL A 76 15.14 -8.04 1.67
C VAL A 76 16.40 -8.39 0.86
N ASN A 77 16.77 -7.54 -0.08
CA ASN A 77 17.99 -7.69 -0.85
C ASN A 77 19.15 -7.16 -0.01
N LEU A 78 19.79 -8.05 0.72
CA LEU A 78 21.07 -7.80 1.40
C LEU A 78 22.20 -8.04 0.40
N ASN A 79 22.29 -7.27 -0.67
CA ASN A 79 23.47 -7.30 -1.53
C ASN A 79 24.62 -6.65 -0.78
N GLN A 80 25.37 -7.48 -0.05
CA GLN A 80 26.62 -7.06 0.63
C GLN A 80 27.70 -6.62 -0.37
N GLU A 81 27.63 -7.08 -1.63
CA GLU A 81 28.59 -6.71 -2.68
C GLU A 81 28.42 -5.27 -3.21
N ALA A 82 27.25 -4.67 -3.04
CA ALA A 82 27.03 -3.27 -3.42
C ALA A 82 27.56 -2.26 -2.40
N ALA A 83 28.08 -2.71 -1.25
CA ALA A 83 28.65 -1.83 -0.24
C ALA A 83 30.03 -1.26 -0.65
N GLU A 84 30.68 -1.87 -1.62
CA GLU A 84 32.02 -1.44 -2.10
C GLU A 84 31.93 -0.36 -3.21
N LEU A 85 30.77 -0.17 -3.82
CA LEU A 85 30.54 0.89 -4.81
C LEU A 85 29.76 2.03 -4.20
N GLU A 86 30.41 2.85 -3.38
CA GLU A 86 29.77 4.06 -2.80
C GLU A 86 29.22 5.02 -3.85
N GLU A 87 29.76 5.01 -5.06
CA GLU A 87 29.25 5.80 -6.18
C GLU A 87 27.92 5.29 -6.76
N ALA A 88 27.63 4.01 -6.63
CA ALA A 88 26.35 3.44 -7.09
C ALA A 88 25.17 3.76 -6.14
N LYS A 89 25.43 4.12 -4.88
CA LYS A 89 24.40 4.46 -3.89
C LYS A 89 23.57 5.70 -4.28
N ASN A 90 24.14 6.59 -5.08
CA ASN A 90 23.46 7.84 -5.48
C ASN A 90 22.66 7.72 -6.78
N LEU A 91 22.82 6.65 -7.53
CA LEU A 91 22.22 6.51 -8.87
C LEU A 91 21.00 5.58 -8.93
N ILE A 92 20.80 4.70 -7.94
CA ILE A 92 19.73 3.72 -8.00
C ILE A 92 19.00 3.71 -6.65
N GLY A 93 17.93 4.50 -6.56
CA GLY A 93 16.95 4.42 -5.49
C GLY A 93 16.12 3.13 -5.55
N HIS A 94 16.80 1.98 -5.71
CA HIS A 94 16.14 0.68 -5.59
C HIS A 94 15.98 0.40 -4.11
N GLY A 95 14.72 0.36 -3.68
CA GLY A 95 14.39 -0.02 -2.33
C GLY A 95 15.08 -1.33 -1.96
N LYS A 96 15.70 -1.35 -0.79
CA LYS A 96 16.34 -2.55 -0.24
C LYS A 96 15.33 -3.67 0.03
N VAL A 97 14.07 -3.34 0.04
CA VAL A 97 12.96 -4.24 0.36
C VAL A 97 12.03 -4.34 -0.84
N ARG A 98 11.78 -5.58 -1.26
CA ARG A 98 10.84 -5.90 -2.32
C ARG A 98 9.65 -6.64 -1.72
N ILE A 99 8.46 -6.18 -2.00
CA ILE A 99 7.23 -6.85 -1.59
C ILE A 99 6.49 -7.40 -2.80
N LYS A 100 5.95 -8.61 -2.64
CA LYS A 100 5.05 -9.25 -3.59
C LYS A 100 3.68 -9.35 -2.94
N ILE A 101 2.66 -8.79 -3.61
CA ILE A 101 1.29 -8.69 -3.09
C ILE A 101 0.27 -9.27 -4.07
N LYS A 102 -0.91 -9.62 -3.56
CA LYS A 102 -2.07 -10.02 -4.37
C LYS A 102 -2.83 -8.81 -4.92
N GLN A 103 -3.77 -9.07 -5.82
CA GLN A 103 -4.62 -8.08 -6.48
C GLN A 103 -5.31 -7.12 -5.49
N GLU A 104 -5.87 -7.66 -4.40
CA GLU A 104 -6.60 -6.86 -3.38
C GLU A 104 -5.73 -5.74 -2.78
N ALA A 105 -4.49 -6.08 -2.42
CA ALA A 105 -3.56 -5.10 -1.88
C ALA A 105 -3.13 -4.06 -2.92
N ARG A 106 -2.91 -4.50 -4.17
CA ARG A 106 -2.61 -3.61 -5.29
C ARG A 106 -3.76 -2.62 -5.51
N ASP A 107 -4.99 -3.14 -5.60
CA ASP A 107 -6.16 -2.30 -5.86
C ASP A 107 -6.33 -1.26 -4.73
N PHE A 108 -6.09 -1.65 -3.48
CA PHE A 108 -6.08 -0.70 -2.37
C PHE A 108 -4.96 0.34 -2.52
N ILE A 109 -3.75 -0.04 -2.93
CA ILE A 109 -2.62 0.91 -3.11
C ILE A 109 -2.93 1.92 -4.23
N GLU A 110 -3.55 1.48 -5.32
CA GLU A 110 -3.83 2.30 -6.50
C GLU A 110 -5.18 3.03 -6.43
N ASP A 111 -6.11 2.62 -5.55
CA ASP A 111 -7.44 3.20 -5.45
C ASP A 111 -7.38 4.68 -5.01
N GLY A 112 -7.85 5.54 -5.87
CA GLY A 112 -8.25 6.94 -5.74
C GLY A 112 -7.40 7.89 -4.90
N ARG A 113 -7.01 7.51 -3.69
CA ARG A 113 -6.20 8.34 -2.78
C ARG A 113 -4.76 7.89 -2.76
N LYS A 114 -3.86 8.87 -2.62
CA LYS A 114 -2.43 8.59 -2.52
C LYS A 114 -2.13 7.70 -1.32
N THR A 115 -1.37 6.64 -1.56
CA THR A 115 -0.77 5.84 -0.48
C THR A 115 0.39 6.64 0.11
N GLU A 116 0.34 6.88 1.40
CA GLU A 116 1.32 7.69 2.11
C GLU A 116 2.53 6.85 2.52
N ARG A 117 2.27 5.66 3.06
CA ARG A 117 3.32 4.77 3.54
C ARG A 117 2.89 3.31 3.56
N ILE A 118 3.89 2.45 3.53
CA ILE A 118 3.74 1.01 3.76
C ILE A 118 4.59 0.65 4.98
N ASP A 119 3.98 0.07 6.00
CA ASP A 119 4.66 -0.32 7.23
C ASP A 119 4.86 -1.84 7.24
N TYR A 120 6.10 -2.26 7.53
CA TYR A 120 6.47 -3.66 7.66
C TYR A 120 7.50 -3.84 8.77
N ALA A 121 7.28 -4.79 9.67
CA ALA A 121 8.18 -5.15 10.77
C ALA A 121 8.65 -3.94 11.63
N GLY A 122 7.78 -2.95 11.85
CA GLY A 122 8.07 -1.75 12.62
C GLY A 122 8.85 -0.68 11.86
N GLN A 123 9.08 -0.87 10.57
CA GLN A 123 9.67 0.13 9.68
C GLN A 123 8.62 0.70 8.75
N SER A 124 8.70 2.00 8.48
CA SER A 124 7.81 2.74 7.59
C SER A 124 8.54 3.13 6.31
N TYR A 125 7.92 2.82 5.17
CA TYR A 125 8.43 3.13 3.83
C TYR A 125 7.51 4.14 3.17
N ASN A 126 8.00 5.36 2.95
CA ASN A 126 7.23 6.46 2.36
C ASN A 126 7.42 6.56 0.84
N THR A 127 8.46 5.92 0.32
CA THR A 127 8.73 5.84 -1.11
C THR A 127 8.62 4.39 -1.55
N PHE A 128 7.78 4.14 -2.53
CA PHE A 128 7.64 2.82 -3.13
C PHE A 128 7.37 2.99 -4.62
N SER A 129 7.79 2.02 -5.40
CA SER A 129 7.59 2.00 -6.83
C SER A 129 7.12 0.64 -7.30
N PHE A 130 6.18 0.64 -8.25
CA PHE A 130 5.77 -0.57 -8.93
C PHE A 130 6.94 -1.08 -9.79
N ASP A 131 7.24 -2.38 -9.68
CA ASP A 131 8.33 -3.02 -10.41
C ASP A 131 7.81 -3.93 -11.53
N ALA A 132 7.03 -4.95 -11.19
CA ALA A 132 6.60 -5.95 -12.15
C ALA A 132 5.32 -6.68 -11.74
N VAL A 133 4.72 -7.36 -12.72
CA VAL A 133 3.65 -8.35 -12.49
C VAL A 133 4.22 -9.74 -12.78
N GLN A 134 3.99 -10.66 -11.87
CA GLN A 134 4.23 -12.09 -12.10
C GLN A 134 2.88 -12.79 -12.31
N ASP A 135 2.69 -13.36 -13.47
CA ASP A 135 1.48 -14.12 -13.82
C ASP A 135 1.81 -15.62 -13.92
N TYR A 136 1.14 -16.39 -13.10
CA TYR A 136 1.23 -17.84 -13.09
C TYR A 136 -0.12 -18.45 -13.52
N PHE A 137 -0.34 -18.54 -14.82
CA PHE A 137 -1.58 -19.10 -15.41
C PHE A 137 -2.86 -18.42 -14.91
N GLY A 138 -2.84 -17.07 -14.83
CA GLY A 138 -3.95 -16.26 -14.37
C GLY A 138 -3.89 -15.88 -12.86
N LEU A 139 -3.02 -16.51 -12.07
CA LEU A 139 -2.73 -16.05 -10.71
C LEU A 139 -1.68 -14.93 -10.76
N LYS A 140 -2.10 -13.70 -10.50
CA LYS A 140 -1.24 -12.52 -10.61
C LYS A 140 -0.74 -12.06 -9.25
N PHE A 141 0.55 -11.77 -9.20
CA PHE A 141 1.20 -11.11 -8.09
C PHE A 141 1.86 -9.81 -8.57
N TYR A 142 1.77 -8.79 -7.77
CA TYR A 142 2.32 -7.47 -8.05
C TYR A 142 3.51 -7.21 -7.16
N ILE A 143 4.59 -6.73 -7.75
CA ILE A 143 5.86 -6.50 -7.06
C ILE A 143 6.09 -5.00 -6.94
N TYR A 144 6.37 -4.56 -5.72
CA TYR A 144 6.77 -3.19 -5.41
C TYR A 144 8.12 -3.18 -4.71
N ASN A 145 8.91 -2.18 -5.02
CA ASN A 145 10.16 -1.87 -4.32
C ASN A 145 9.87 -0.75 -3.31
N LEU A 146 10.28 -0.97 -2.05
CA LEU A 146 10.10 -0.05 -0.93
C LEU A 146 11.40 0.69 -0.62
#